data_e7a96aa24f39d7844f734dbc1e097682
#
_entry.id   e7a96aa24f39d7844f734dbc1e097682
#
_cell.length_a   1.000
_cell.length_b   1.000
_cell.length_c   1.000
_cell.angle_alpha   90.00
_cell.angle_beta   90.00
_cell.angle_gamma   90.00
#
_symmetry.space_group_name_H-M   'P 1'
#
loop_
_entity.id
_entity.type
_entity.pdbx_description
1 polymer ?
#
loop_
_entity_poly.entity_id
_entity_poly.type
_entity_poly.pdbx_seq_one_letter_code
_entity_poly.pdbx_strand_id
1 'polypeptide(L)'
;MRRLLSWGLCAVALAALHDQAKADPVADFYHGRNVTLYIGYSVGGGYDNYARVLARHFGNHIPGNPTVLPQNMPGAGSLRALNYLYNAAPRDGSAIGMFGRGLAMEPLIGSSPTQFDARKLVWLGSGSDEISLCGTWHTSRVKTWNDMQTIPFTVGGEGSGSDPDIFAAMMKKVFGIKLKIVSGYPGSAELALAVERGEIDGRCGWSLTSLQQMRPDWLATKKFNPIVQLNLEKSRELPDVPAITEFAQTQAQRQILKLVLSRQSMARPFAAPPGVPADRAEALRAAFDQTMADPAFVAEARAAGLEVNPVSGADLDRLLDDLYATPPQIVAEVRAVIAPGAIAK
;
A
#
# COMPACT_ATOMS: atom_id res chain seq x y z
N MET A 1 81.63 -51.06 15.90
CA MET A 1 80.19 -51.34 15.72
C MET A 1 79.44 -50.15 16.24
N ARG A 2 79.05 -49.19 15.36
CA ARG A 2 78.36 -47.95 15.69
C ARG A 2 77.03 -47.90 14.91
N ARG A 3 75.92 -47.94 15.61
CA ARG A 3 74.62 -47.78 15.02
C ARG A 3 74.26 -46.26 15.05
N LEU A 4 74.08 -45.72 13.88
CA LEU A 4 73.55 -44.35 13.68
C LEU A 4 72.05 -44.43 13.70
N LEU A 5 71.41 -43.71 14.66
CA LEU A 5 69.98 -43.46 14.67
C LEU A 5 69.73 -42.22 13.82
N SER A 6 68.96 -42.35 12.75
CA SER A 6 68.44 -41.28 11.95
C SER A 6 67.09 -40.85 12.52
N TRP A 7 66.98 -39.59 12.95
CA TRP A 7 65.73 -38.93 13.34
C TRP A 7 65.07 -38.31 12.11
N GLY A 8 63.93 -38.90 11.73
CA GLY A 8 63.07 -38.29 10.72
C GLY A 8 62.19 -37.21 11.33
N LEU A 9 62.37 -35.99 10.92
CA LEU A 9 61.43 -34.89 11.20
C LEU A 9 60.19 -35.02 10.31
N CYS A 10 59.05 -35.41 10.88
CA CYS A 10 57.74 -35.26 10.25
C CYS A 10 57.31 -33.81 10.43
N ALA A 11 57.44 -32.97 9.41
CA ALA A 11 56.81 -31.66 9.32
C ALA A 11 55.35 -31.87 8.93
N VAL A 12 54.45 -31.80 9.91
CA VAL A 12 53.00 -31.72 9.67
C VAL A 12 52.67 -30.26 9.25
N ALA A 13 52.50 -30.05 7.94
CA ALA A 13 51.96 -28.80 7.41
C ALA A 13 50.46 -28.74 7.75
N LEU A 14 50.10 -28.05 8.81
CA LEU A 14 48.72 -27.59 9.04
C LEU A 14 48.38 -26.56 7.94
N ALA A 15 47.76 -27.03 6.86
CA ALA A 15 47.06 -26.14 5.94
C ALA A 15 45.84 -25.56 6.69
N ALA A 16 46.00 -24.39 7.27
CA ALA A 16 44.89 -23.57 7.75
C ALA A 16 44.03 -23.20 6.54
N LEU A 17 42.93 -23.92 6.34
CA LEU A 17 41.85 -23.50 5.47
C LEU A 17 41.28 -22.23 6.10
N HIS A 18 41.79 -21.08 5.68
CA HIS A 18 41.13 -19.82 5.88
C HIS A 18 39.90 -19.86 4.97
N ASP A 19 38.78 -20.20 5.54
CA ASP A 19 37.49 -19.90 4.95
C ASP A 19 37.43 -18.38 4.84
N GLN A 20 37.87 -17.87 3.69
CA GLN A 20 37.70 -16.45 3.39
C GLN A 20 36.18 -16.24 3.35
N ALA A 21 35.60 -15.75 4.42
CA ALA A 21 34.25 -15.24 4.41
C ALA A 21 34.14 -14.30 3.20
N LYS A 22 33.47 -14.76 2.14
CA LYS A 22 33.24 -13.93 0.97
C LYS A 22 32.59 -12.67 1.49
N ALA A 23 33.28 -11.54 1.31
CA ALA A 23 32.70 -10.23 1.58
C ALA A 23 31.34 -10.19 0.89
N ASP A 24 30.28 -9.92 1.65
CA ASP A 24 28.93 -9.72 1.11
C ASP A 24 28.82 -8.24 0.75
N PRO A 25 28.91 -7.85 -0.54
CA PRO A 25 28.88 -6.45 -0.94
C PRO A 25 27.60 -5.73 -0.53
N VAL A 26 26.50 -6.48 -0.35
CA VAL A 26 25.23 -5.95 0.09
C VAL A 26 25.29 -5.64 1.58
N ALA A 27 25.80 -6.56 2.40
CA ALA A 27 26.00 -6.34 3.83
C ALA A 27 26.98 -5.20 4.09
N ASP A 28 28.08 -5.12 3.36
CA ASP A 28 29.08 -4.04 3.46
C ASP A 28 28.46 -2.68 3.10
N PHE A 29 27.58 -2.65 2.10
CA PHE A 29 26.88 -1.42 1.72
C PHE A 29 25.97 -0.93 2.83
N TYR A 30 25.16 -1.80 3.44
CA TYR A 30 24.17 -1.41 4.43
C TYR A 30 24.73 -1.23 5.84
N HIS A 31 25.89 -1.79 6.13
CA HIS A 31 26.50 -1.71 7.46
C HIS A 31 26.71 -0.25 7.91
N GLY A 32 26.13 0.10 9.06
CA GLY A 32 26.22 1.46 9.62
C GLY A 32 25.46 2.53 8.83
N ARG A 33 24.64 2.17 7.86
CA ARG A 33 23.81 3.09 7.07
C ARG A 33 22.34 3.07 7.51
N ASN A 34 21.60 4.07 7.03
CA ASN A 34 20.14 4.13 7.19
C ASN A 34 19.46 3.86 5.84
N VAL A 35 18.28 3.26 5.91
CA VAL A 35 17.32 3.20 4.80
C VAL A 35 16.17 4.15 5.13
N THR A 36 15.92 5.13 4.27
CA THR A 36 14.78 6.04 4.45
C THR A 36 13.51 5.43 3.86
N LEU A 37 12.46 5.30 4.69
CA LEU A 37 11.14 4.88 4.27
C LEU A 37 10.22 6.10 4.12
N TYR A 38 9.99 6.54 2.87
CA TYR A 38 9.07 7.64 2.58
C TYR A 38 7.62 7.16 2.66
N ILE A 39 6.80 7.85 3.47
CA ILE A 39 5.39 7.54 3.70
C ILE A 39 4.54 8.62 3.05
N GLY A 40 3.73 8.27 2.06
CA GLY A 40 2.96 9.21 1.24
C GLY A 40 1.79 9.91 1.94
N TYR A 41 1.58 9.65 3.23
CA TYR A 41 0.47 10.17 4.04
C TYR A 41 0.95 10.81 5.33
N SER A 42 0.05 11.54 6.01
CA SER A 42 0.32 12.16 7.31
C SER A 42 0.45 11.13 8.44
N VAL A 43 0.98 11.59 9.56
CA VAL A 43 1.19 10.79 10.78
C VAL A 43 -0.16 10.32 11.35
N GLY A 44 -0.20 9.09 11.85
CA GLY A 44 -1.34 8.52 12.58
C GLY A 44 -2.42 7.90 11.73
N GLY A 45 -2.29 7.91 10.39
CA GLY A 45 -3.17 7.16 9.49
C GLY A 45 -2.72 5.71 9.30
N GLY A 46 -3.57 4.88 8.68
CA GLY A 46 -3.30 3.45 8.52
C GLY A 46 -2.01 3.13 7.73
N TYR A 47 -1.67 3.93 6.74
CA TYR A 47 -0.39 3.80 6.02
C TYR A 47 0.81 4.15 6.93
N ASP A 48 0.73 5.24 7.68
CA ASP A 48 1.79 5.64 8.60
C ASP A 48 2.03 4.59 9.69
N ASN A 49 0.95 4.10 10.29
CA ASN A 49 1.02 3.09 11.33
C ASN A 49 1.66 1.79 10.81
N TYR A 50 1.23 1.32 9.62
CA TYR A 50 1.79 0.11 9.01
C TYR A 50 3.28 0.27 8.69
N ALA A 51 3.65 1.39 8.07
CA ALA A 51 5.03 1.70 7.71
C ALA A 51 5.95 1.75 8.93
N ARG A 52 5.48 2.30 10.05
CA ARG A 52 6.27 2.38 11.29
C ARG A 52 6.45 1.04 11.98
N VAL A 53 5.43 0.17 11.95
CA VAL A 53 5.58 -1.21 12.45
C VAL A 53 6.58 -1.96 11.59
N LEU A 54 6.46 -1.91 10.25
CA LEU A 54 7.43 -2.53 9.35
C LEU A 54 8.85 -1.99 9.57
N ALA A 55 9.03 -0.68 9.72
CA ALA A 55 10.35 -0.05 9.87
C ALA A 55 11.13 -0.57 11.08
N ARG A 56 10.46 -1.00 12.16
CA ARG A 56 11.12 -1.55 13.36
C ARG A 56 11.71 -2.94 13.15
N HIS A 57 11.21 -3.69 12.17
CA HIS A 57 11.62 -5.08 11.91
C HIS A 57 12.43 -5.21 10.61
N PHE A 58 12.09 -4.44 9.59
CA PHE A 58 12.59 -4.62 8.23
C PHE A 58 14.12 -4.57 8.12
N GLY A 59 14.75 -3.66 8.87
CA GLY A 59 16.21 -3.54 8.90
C GLY A 59 16.94 -4.81 9.39
N ASN A 60 16.31 -5.58 10.27
CA ASN A 60 16.88 -6.83 10.82
C ASN A 60 17.04 -7.93 9.75
N HIS A 61 16.31 -7.83 8.66
CA HIS A 61 16.32 -8.80 7.56
C HIS A 61 17.12 -8.32 6.35
N ILE A 62 17.57 -7.07 6.34
CA ILE A 62 18.47 -6.55 5.30
C ILE A 62 19.90 -6.93 5.68
N PRO A 63 20.72 -7.54 4.80
CA PRO A 63 22.14 -7.79 5.08
C PRO A 63 22.84 -6.50 5.53
N GLY A 64 23.61 -6.56 6.61
CA GLY A 64 24.24 -5.38 7.23
C GLY A 64 23.39 -4.64 8.27
N ASN A 65 22.14 -5.06 8.48
CA ASN A 65 21.21 -4.59 9.51
C ASN A 65 21.09 -3.03 9.61
N PRO A 66 20.74 -2.33 8.53
CA PRO A 66 20.57 -0.88 8.56
C PRO A 66 19.39 -0.45 9.42
N THR A 67 19.46 0.75 9.98
CA THR A 67 18.28 1.35 10.61
C THR A 67 17.32 1.87 9.55
N VAL A 68 16.02 1.52 9.67
CA VAL A 68 14.98 2.04 8.78
C VAL A 68 14.33 3.28 9.39
N LEU A 69 14.39 4.41 8.70
CA LEU A 69 13.91 5.70 9.17
C LEU A 69 12.62 6.13 8.44
N PRO A 70 11.43 6.08 9.10
CA PRO A 70 10.19 6.54 8.50
C PRO A 70 10.15 8.07 8.38
N GLN A 71 9.78 8.56 7.18
CA GLN A 71 9.64 9.98 6.87
C GLN A 71 8.34 10.25 6.13
N ASN A 72 7.43 11.03 6.71
CA ASN A 72 6.17 11.38 6.06
C ASN A 72 6.36 12.45 4.97
N MET A 73 5.73 12.22 3.81
CA MET A 73 5.71 13.14 2.66
C MET A 73 4.30 13.17 2.07
N PRO A 74 3.30 13.73 2.78
CA PRO A 74 1.92 13.77 2.32
C PRO A 74 1.75 14.73 1.14
N GLY A 75 0.67 14.53 0.38
CA GLY A 75 0.24 15.43 -0.69
C GLY A 75 -0.24 14.70 -1.94
N ALA A 76 -1.30 15.25 -2.55
CA ALA A 76 -1.92 14.76 -3.78
C ALA A 76 -2.21 13.25 -3.76
N GLY A 77 -2.83 12.75 -2.68
CA GLY A 77 -3.13 11.32 -2.56
C GLY A 77 -1.90 10.42 -2.58
N SER A 78 -0.78 10.89 -2.00
CA SER A 78 0.52 10.20 -2.00
C SER A 78 1.36 10.35 -3.30
N LEU A 79 0.82 11.00 -4.34
CA LEU A 79 1.51 11.19 -5.63
C LEU A 79 2.83 11.96 -5.46
N ARG A 80 2.88 12.92 -4.52
CA ARG A 80 4.10 13.68 -4.20
C ARG A 80 5.24 12.75 -3.75
N ALA A 81 4.96 11.82 -2.84
CA ALA A 81 5.96 10.89 -2.34
C ALA A 81 6.45 9.94 -3.44
N LEU A 82 5.55 9.43 -4.29
CA LEU A 82 5.92 8.52 -5.37
C LEU A 82 6.71 9.23 -6.46
N ASN A 83 6.31 10.44 -6.87
CA ASN A 83 7.09 11.24 -7.83
C ASN A 83 8.51 11.53 -7.29
N TYR A 84 8.64 11.84 -5.99
CA TYR A 84 9.94 12.04 -5.35
C TYR A 84 10.75 10.74 -5.35
N LEU A 85 10.16 9.63 -4.91
CA LEU A 85 10.82 8.32 -4.88
C LEU A 85 11.36 7.94 -6.27
N TYR A 86 10.54 8.12 -7.31
CA TYR A 86 10.90 7.74 -8.67
C TYR A 86 11.97 8.61 -9.30
N ASN A 87 11.92 9.94 -9.10
CA ASN A 87 12.73 10.91 -9.84
C ASN A 87 13.92 11.47 -9.06
N ALA A 88 13.83 11.56 -7.73
CA ALA A 88 14.78 12.33 -6.91
C ALA A 88 15.43 11.55 -5.76
N ALA A 89 14.82 10.44 -5.30
CA ALA A 89 15.39 9.64 -4.22
C ALA A 89 16.67 8.91 -4.67
N PRO A 90 17.58 8.59 -3.75
CA PRO A 90 18.75 7.76 -4.05
C PRO A 90 18.35 6.43 -4.68
N ARG A 91 19.08 6.02 -5.72
CA ARG A 91 18.85 4.77 -6.45
C ARG A 91 19.83 3.66 -6.07
N ASP A 92 20.44 3.80 -4.92
CA ASP A 92 21.46 2.87 -4.42
C ASP A 92 20.93 1.82 -3.45
N GLY A 93 19.62 1.79 -3.20
CA GLY A 93 18.95 0.89 -2.25
C GLY A 93 18.75 1.50 -0.85
N SER A 94 19.21 2.74 -0.59
CA SER A 94 19.03 3.43 0.69
C SER A 94 17.68 4.16 0.83
N ALA A 95 16.81 4.09 -0.19
CA ALA A 95 15.50 4.71 -0.20
C ALA A 95 14.42 3.72 -0.63
N ILE A 96 13.33 3.66 0.13
CA ILE A 96 12.13 2.91 -0.19
C ILE A 96 10.90 3.78 0.10
N GLY A 97 9.75 3.42 -0.43
CA GLY A 97 8.51 4.17 -0.21
C GLY A 97 7.32 3.28 0.03
N MET A 98 6.38 3.81 0.81
CA MET A 98 5.03 3.31 0.97
C MET A 98 4.06 4.40 0.56
N PHE A 99 3.18 4.12 -0.38
CA PHE A 99 2.26 5.09 -0.97
C PHE A 99 0.91 4.47 -1.28
N GLY A 100 -0.04 5.29 -1.73
CA GLY A 100 -1.40 4.85 -2.02
C GLY A 100 -1.43 3.75 -3.08
N ARG A 101 -2.11 2.65 -2.78
CA ARG A 101 -2.21 1.45 -3.64
C ARG A 101 -2.73 1.75 -5.06
N GLY A 102 -3.58 2.78 -5.22
CA GLY A 102 -4.08 3.18 -6.52
C GLY A 102 -3.05 3.82 -7.44
N LEU A 103 -1.92 4.32 -6.88
CA LEU A 103 -0.92 5.02 -7.67
C LEU A 103 -0.20 4.13 -8.69
N ALA A 104 -0.09 2.83 -8.43
CA ALA A 104 0.46 1.89 -9.42
C ALA A 104 -0.36 1.85 -10.72
N MET A 105 -1.65 2.19 -10.65
CA MET A 105 -2.57 2.21 -11.78
C MET A 105 -2.79 3.62 -12.34
N GLU A 106 -2.32 4.66 -11.67
CA GLU A 106 -2.55 6.05 -12.09
C GLU A 106 -2.04 6.37 -13.52
N PRO A 107 -0.86 5.88 -13.98
CA PRO A 107 -0.45 6.07 -15.36
C PRO A 107 -1.38 5.39 -16.37
N LEU A 108 -2.03 4.29 -15.99
CA LEU A 108 -2.93 3.53 -16.84
C LEU A 108 -4.32 4.16 -16.94
N ILE A 109 -4.95 4.44 -15.81
CA ILE A 109 -6.36 4.84 -15.74
C ILE A 109 -6.57 6.24 -15.14
N GLY A 110 -5.56 6.81 -14.50
CA GLY A 110 -5.66 8.10 -13.83
C GLY A 110 -5.71 9.28 -14.78
N SER A 111 -6.02 10.42 -14.23
CA SER A 111 -6.13 11.70 -14.93
C SER A 111 -5.10 12.72 -14.47
N SER A 112 -4.32 12.40 -13.46
CA SER A 112 -3.23 13.25 -12.97
C SER A 112 -1.98 13.08 -13.82
N PRO A 113 -1.20 14.15 -14.03
CA PRO A 113 0.08 14.04 -14.69
C PRO A 113 1.06 13.27 -13.80
N THR A 114 1.21 11.98 -14.08
CA THR A 114 2.19 11.13 -13.43
C THR A 114 3.58 11.35 -14.01
N GLN A 115 4.59 11.43 -13.14
CA GLN A 115 6.00 11.57 -13.54
C GLN A 115 6.77 10.27 -13.29
N PHE A 116 6.09 9.14 -13.36
CA PHE A 116 6.65 7.80 -13.14
C PHE A 116 6.00 6.76 -14.04
N ASP A 117 6.72 5.68 -14.28
CA ASP A 117 6.20 4.43 -14.84
C ASP A 117 6.20 3.38 -13.71
N ALA A 118 5.02 2.94 -13.27
CA ALA A 118 4.87 2.01 -12.16
C ALA A 118 5.55 0.65 -12.41
N ARG A 119 5.70 0.24 -13.68
CA ARG A 119 6.36 -1.02 -14.07
C ARG A 119 7.89 -0.97 -13.94
N LYS A 120 8.47 0.23 -13.73
CA LYS A 120 9.92 0.41 -13.53
C LYS A 120 10.33 0.51 -12.07
N LEU A 121 9.38 0.62 -11.16
CA LEU A 121 9.65 0.56 -9.73
C LEU A 121 10.15 -0.84 -9.35
N VAL A 122 10.99 -0.92 -8.34
CA VAL A 122 11.35 -2.19 -7.71
C VAL A 122 10.32 -2.48 -6.62
N TRP A 123 9.25 -3.19 -6.96
CA TRP A 123 8.24 -3.60 -6.00
C TRP A 123 8.83 -4.61 -5.01
N LEU A 124 8.76 -4.29 -3.71
CA LEU A 124 9.22 -5.17 -2.63
C LEU A 124 8.11 -6.14 -2.24
N GLY A 125 6.88 -5.66 -2.21
CA GLY A 125 5.69 -6.42 -1.89
C GLY A 125 4.58 -5.52 -1.37
N SER A 126 3.46 -6.14 -0.98
CA SER A 126 2.38 -5.50 -0.23
C SER A 126 2.19 -6.23 1.09
N GLY A 127 2.02 -5.50 2.18
CA GLY A 127 1.88 -6.10 3.51
C GLY A 127 0.52 -6.76 3.76
N SER A 128 -0.51 -6.39 3.00
CA SER A 128 -1.85 -6.98 3.07
C SER A 128 -2.63 -6.73 1.78
N ASP A 129 -3.70 -7.48 1.58
CA ASP A 129 -4.88 -7.06 0.82
C ASP A 129 -5.83 -6.28 1.74
N GLU A 130 -6.92 -5.72 1.21
CA GLU A 130 -7.75 -4.81 1.99
C GLU A 130 -9.18 -4.76 1.48
N ILE A 131 -10.09 -4.48 2.41
CA ILE A 131 -11.48 -4.16 2.12
C ILE A 131 -11.68 -2.67 2.39
N SER A 132 -12.28 -1.96 1.45
CA SER A 132 -12.69 -0.59 1.68
C SER A 132 -14.18 -0.48 1.91
N LEU A 133 -14.56 0.46 2.76
CA LEU A 133 -15.94 0.79 3.06
C LEU A 133 -16.32 2.15 2.49
N CYS A 134 -17.55 2.28 2.01
CA CYS A 134 -18.19 3.56 1.86
C CYS A 134 -19.32 3.66 2.88
N GLY A 135 -19.33 4.73 3.64
CA GLY A 135 -20.32 4.94 4.69
C GLY A 135 -20.30 6.37 5.23
N THR A 136 -21.21 6.60 6.16
CA THR A 136 -21.52 7.94 6.69
C THR A 136 -21.47 7.98 8.21
N TRP A 137 -21.31 9.17 8.74
CA TRP A 137 -21.39 9.43 10.18
C TRP A 137 -22.83 9.25 10.71
N HIS A 138 -22.97 8.91 11.98
CA HIS A 138 -24.26 8.60 12.57
C HIS A 138 -25.27 9.76 12.53
N THR A 139 -24.82 11.00 12.37
CA THR A 139 -25.71 12.17 12.26
C THR A 139 -26.14 12.45 10.82
N SER A 140 -25.49 11.86 9.80
CA SER A 140 -25.90 12.03 8.41
C SER A 140 -27.30 11.43 8.17
N ARG A 141 -28.06 12.01 7.26
CA ARG A 141 -29.36 11.49 6.83
C ARG A 141 -29.26 10.30 5.88
N VAL A 142 -28.07 10.07 5.31
CA VAL A 142 -27.80 8.98 4.38
C VAL A 142 -27.38 7.75 5.18
N LYS A 143 -28.19 6.67 5.15
CA LYS A 143 -27.98 5.44 5.93
C LYS A 143 -27.97 4.19 5.08
N THR A 144 -28.56 4.25 3.90
CA THR A 144 -28.76 3.10 3.02
C THR A 144 -28.26 3.38 1.62
N TRP A 145 -28.13 2.36 0.79
CA TRP A 145 -27.80 2.50 -0.62
C TRP A 145 -28.81 3.40 -1.36
N ASN A 146 -30.11 3.24 -1.06
CA ASN A 146 -31.17 4.06 -1.66
C ASN A 146 -31.03 5.53 -1.26
N ASP A 147 -30.68 5.81 -0.01
CA ASP A 147 -30.42 7.20 0.42
C ASP A 147 -29.26 7.82 -0.35
N MET A 148 -28.17 7.04 -0.59
CA MET A 148 -27.03 7.50 -1.38
C MET A 148 -27.42 7.91 -2.80
N GLN A 149 -28.47 7.29 -3.38
CA GLN A 149 -28.97 7.62 -4.72
C GLN A 149 -29.93 8.81 -4.70
N THR A 150 -30.58 9.08 -3.61
CA THR A 150 -31.68 10.08 -3.52
C THR A 150 -31.32 11.33 -2.76
N ILE A 151 -30.48 11.26 -1.73
CA ILE A 151 -30.13 12.37 -0.83
C ILE A 151 -28.70 12.85 -1.13
N PRO A 152 -28.49 14.14 -1.43
CA PRO A 152 -27.14 14.69 -1.54
C PRO A 152 -26.38 14.64 -0.22
N PHE A 153 -25.08 14.23 -0.27
CA PHE A 153 -24.19 14.17 0.88
C PHE A 153 -22.73 14.44 0.49
N THR A 154 -21.88 14.71 1.46
CA THR A 154 -20.47 15.03 1.27
C THR A 154 -19.57 13.90 1.78
N VAL A 155 -18.50 13.63 1.03
CA VAL A 155 -17.46 12.67 1.44
C VAL A 155 -16.08 13.29 1.32
N GLY A 156 -15.15 12.88 2.19
CA GLY A 156 -13.79 13.39 2.15
C GLY A 156 -12.88 12.56 1.24
N GLY A 157 -11.90 13.26 0.63
CA GLY A 157 -10.88 12.70 -0.26
C GLY A 157 -9.47 13.20 0.06
N GLU A 158 -8.46 12.47 -0.41
CA GLU A 158 -7.04 12.72 -0.14
C GLU A 158 -6.29 13.29 -1.37
N GLY A 159 -6.98 13.40 -2.50
CA GLY A 159 -6.43 13.88 -3.75
C GLY A 159 -6.47 12.83 -4.86
N SER A 160 -6.19 13.29 -6.06
CA SER A 160 -6.24 12.48 -7.27
C SER A 160 -5.39 11.22 -7.15
N GLY A 161 -5.92 10.09 -7.62
CA GLY A 161 -5.27 8.78 -7.51
C GLY A 161 -5.50 8.05 -6.18
N SER A 162 -5.95 8.76 -5.14
CA SER A 162 -6.30 8.14 -3.86
C SER A 162 -7.62 7.36 -3.96
N ASP A 163 -7.75 6.33 -3.14
CA ASP A 163 -8.97 5.51 -3.11
C ASP A 163 -10.24 6.30 -2.87
N PRO A 164 -10.31 7.23 -1.88
CA PRO A 164 -11.53 7.96 -1.64
C PRO A 164 -12.01 8.76 -2.86
N ASP A 165 -11.08 9.38 -3.58
CA ASP A 165 -11.41 10.17 -4.77
C ASP A 165 -11.85 9.29 -5.93
N ILE A 166 -11.11 8.20 -6.20
CA ILE A 166 -11.43 7.25 -7.27
C ILE A 166 -12.75 6.53 -7.00
N PHE A 167 -12.96 6.04 -5.78
CA PHE A 167 -14.19 5.32 -5.44
C PHE A 167 -15.42 6.24 -5.42
N ALA A 168 -15.26 7.46 -4.93
CA ALA A 168 -16.33 8.45 -4.99
C ALA A 168 -16.70 8.77 -6.45
N ALA A 169 -15.73 8.98 -7.34
CA ALA A 169 -15.97 9.19 -8.77
C ALA A 169 -16.68 7.99 -9.42
N MET A 170 -16.20 6.78 -9.14
CA MET A 170 -16.82 5.54 -9.62
C MET A 170 -18.27 5.42 -9.15
N MET A 171 -18.52 5.59 -7.86
CA MET A 171 -19.88 5.48 -7.31
C MET A 171 -20.82 6.52 -7.92
N LYS A 172 -20.37 7.76 -8.07
CA LYS A 172 -21.16 8.82 -8.70
C LYS A 172 -21.48 8.51 -10.17
N LYS A 173 -20.51 8.08 -10.96
CA LYS A 173 -20.65 7.91 -12.41
C LYS A 173 -21.31 6.59 -12.80
N VAL A 174 -20.96 5.51 -12.12
CA VAL A 174 -21.44 4.15 -12.47
C VAL A 174 -22.82 3.88 -11.89
N PHE A 175 -23.11 4.42 -10.68
CA PHE A 175 -24.33 4.12 -9.94
C PHE A 175 -25.22 5.32 -9.68
N GLY A 176 -24.86 6.52 -10.16
CA GLY A 176 -25.66 7.73 -9.98
C GLY A 176 -25.73 8.24 -8.54
N ILE A 177 -24.76 7.88 -7.69
CA ILE A 177 -24.73 8.29 -6.28
C ILE A 177 -24.61 9.81 -6.17
N LYS A 178 -25.45 10.43 -5.31
CA LYS A 178 -25.53 11.89 -5.14
C LYS A 178 -24.49 12.44 -4.15
N LEU A 179 -23.27 11.98 -4.25
CA LEU A 179 -22.17 12.48 -3.41
C LEU A 179 -21.46 13.68 -4.04
N LYS A 180 -20.93 14.54 -3.14
CA LYS A 180 -19.94 15.57 -3.44
C LYS A 180 -18.67 15.26 -2.67
N ILE A 181 -17.52 15.27 -3.35
CA ILE A 181 -16.24 15.05 -2.68
C ILE A 181 -15.61 16.38 -2.25
N VAL A 182 -15.08 16.41 -1.03
CA VAL A 182 -14.19 17.45 -0.50
C VAL A 182 -12.80 16.84 -0.43
N SER A 183 -11.98 17.10 -1.45
CA SER A 183 -10.65 16.49 -1.61
C SER A 183 -9.55 17.37 -1.02
N GLY A 184 -8.36 16.76 -0.76
CA GLY A 184 -7.16 17.46 -0.32
C GLY A 184 -6.79 17.26 1.14
N TYR A 185 -7.48 16.38 1.86
CA TYR A 185 -7.05 15.99 3.21
C TYR A 185 -5.71 15.24 3.15
N PRO A 186 -4.77 15.52 4.08
CA PRO A 186 -3.43 14.91 4.04
C PRO A 186 -3.42 13.40 4.29
N GLY A 187 -4.45 12.88 4.96
CA GLY A 187 -4.58 11.45 5.27
C GLY A 187 -5.83 11.10 6.05
N SER A 188 -5.92 9.84 6.43
CA SER A 188 -7.11 9.27 7.07
C SER A 188 -7.37 9.82 8.48
N ALA A 189 -6.32 10.29 9.19
CA ALA A 189 -6.48 10.86 10.53
C ALA A 189 -7.25 12.19 10.49
N GLU A 190 -6.90 13.08 9.56
CA GLU A 190 -7.58 14.36 9.34
C GLU A 190 -9.00 14.16 8.81
N LEU A 191 -9.21 13.15 7.95
CA LEU A 191 -10.54 12.77 7.48
C LEU A 191 -11.43 12.28 8.63
N ALA A 192 -10.89 11.49 9.57
CA ALA A 192 -11.64 11.06 10.74
C ALA A 192 -12.10 12.24 11.57
N LEU A 193 -11.21 13.21 11.82
CA LEU A 193 -11.57 14.43 12.54
C LEU A 193 -12.62 15.26 11.81
N ALA A 194 -12.55 15.37 10.49
CA ALA A 194 -13.55 16.12 9.69
C ALA A 194 -14.93 15.46 9.76
N VAL A 195 -15.00 14.13 9.74
CA VAL A 195 -16.23 13.37 9.94
C VAL A 195 -16.80 13.58 11.35
N GLU A 196 -15.96 13.47 12.39
CA GLU A 196 -16.36 13.70 13.80
C GLU A 196 -16.92 15.09 14.05
N ARG A 197 -16.37 16.11 13.37
CA ARG A 197 -16.79 17.51 13.46
C ARG A 197 -18.01 17.84 12.59
N GLY A 198 -18.45 16.89 11.75
CA GLY A 198 -19.55 17.12 10.80
C GLY A 198 -19.19 18.05 9.64
N GLU A 199 -17.91 18.24 9.32
CA GLU A 199 -17.45 19.00 8.15
C GLU A 199 -17.79 18.27 6.86
N ILE A 200 -17.82 16.92 6.90
CA ILE A 200 -18.24 16.02 5.86
C ILE A 200 -19.13 14.92 6.42
N ASP A 201 -20.04 14.38 5.61
CA ASP A 201 -20.97 13.33 6.04
C ASP A 201 -20.31 11.95 6.21
N GLY A 202 -19.23 11.68 5.47
CA GLY A 202 -18.59 10.36 5.50
C GLY A 202 -17.40 10.23 4.57
N ARG A 203 -17.08 8.98 4.22
CA ARG A 203 -15.98 8.65 3.32
C ARG A 203 -16.31 7.40 2.50
N CYS A 204 -15.95 7.38 1.22
CA CYS A 204 -15.93 6.20 0.37
C CYS A 204 -14.47 5.82 0.11
N GLY A 205 -14.05 4.61 0.50
CA GLY A 205 -12.65 4.19 0.44
C GLY A 205 -11.95 4.20 1.81
N TRP A 206 -12.70 3.95 2.87
CA TRP A 206 -12.12 3.73 4.18
C TRP A 206 -11.66 2.28 4.30
N SER A 207 -10.36 2.08 4.44
CA SER A 207 -9.81 0.76 4.77
C SER A 207 -10.40 0.26 6.07
N LEU A 208 -10.94 -0.95 6.08
CA LEU A 208 -11.57 -1.54 7.26
C LEU A 208 -10.56 -1.64 8.41
N THR A 209 -9.37 -2.19 8.14
CA THR A 209 -8.32 -2.33 9.16
C THR A 209 -7.85 -0.97 9.69
N SER A 210 -7.68 0.03 8.81
CA SER A 210 -7.32 1.38 9.24
C SER A 210 -8.41 2.05 10.09
N LEU A 211 -9.68 1.81 9.77
CA LEU A 211 -10.80 2.32 10.57
C LEU A 211 -10.82 1.68 11.96
N GLN A 212 -10.71 0.36 12.04
CA GLN A 212 -10.70 -0.39 13.29
C GLN A 212 -9.51 0.02 14.17
N GLN A 213 -8.35 0.28 13.58
CA GLN A 213 -7.16 0.72 14.30
C GLN A 213 -7.29 2.15 14.84
N MET A 214 -7.73 3.10 14.01
CA MET A 214 -7.79 4.51 14.41
C MET A 214 -8.99 4.84 15.28
N ARG A 215 -10.09 4.11 15.09
CA ARG A 215 -11.40 4.36 15.73
C ARG A 215 -12.11 3.04 16.02
N PRO A 216 -11.57 2.22 16.94
CA PRO A 216 -12.07 0.86 17.20
C PRO A 216 -13.53 0.82 17.64
N ASP A 217 -14.02 1.89 18.25
CA ASP A 217 -15.39 2.00 18.74
C ASP A 217 -16.41 2.35 17.65
N TRP A 218 -16.01 2.92 16.52
CA TRP A 218 -16.94 3.51 15.54
C TRP A 218 -17.92 2.52 14.95
N LEU A 219 -17.45 1.31 14.59
CA LEU A 219 -18.33 0.25 14.06
C LEU A 219 -19.17 -0.36 15.18
N ALA A 220 -18.55 -0.71 16.31
CA ALA A 220 -19.23 -1.34 17.43
C ALA A 220 -20.33 -0.47 18.04
N THR A 221 -20.09 0.85 18.14
CA THR A 221 -21.06 1.82 18.68
C THR A 221 -21.96 2.45 17.61
N LYS A 222 -21.85 2.00 16.37
CA LYS A 222 -22.60 2.50 15.21
C LYS A 222 -22.44 4.01 14.97
N LYS A 223 -21.30 4.59 15.36
CA LYS A 223 -20.96 5.99 15.03
C LYS A 223 -20.67 6.14 13.55
N PHE A 224 -20.00 5.19 12.94
CA PHE A 224 -19.85 5.09 11.50
C PHE A 224 -20.80 4.01 10.96
N ASN A 225 -21.60 4.38 9.97
CA ASN A 225 -22.58 3.52 9.32
C ASN A 225 -22.01 3.04 7.97
N PRO A 226 -21.42 1.82 7.88
CA PRO A 226 -20.97 1.26 6.62
C PRO A 226 -22.18 0.92 5.75
N ILE A 227 -22.23 1.44 4.52
CA ILE A 227 -23.38 1.23 3.60
C ILE A 227 -23.03 0.21 2.52
N VAL A 228 -21.77 0.22 2.04
CA VAL A 228 -21.32 -0.70 1.00
C VAL A 228 -19.83 -1.01 1.15
N GLN A 229 -19.47 -2.24 0.86
CA GLN A 229 -18.09 -2.68 0.74
C GLN A 229 -17.60 -2.41 -0.69
N LEU A 230 -16.52 -1.69 -0.82
CA LEU A 230 -15.86 -1.39 -2.10
C LEU A 230 -14.79 -2.46 -2.34
N ASN A 231 -15.22 -3.65 -2.63
CA ASN A 231 -14.40 -4.82 -2.93
C ASN A 231 -15.08 -5.69 -3.98
N LEU A 232 -14.32 -6.58 -4.62
CA LEU A 232 -14.85 -7.54 -5.60
C LEU A 232 -15.69 -8.63 -4.94
N GLU A 233 -15.35 -9.02 -3.73
CA GLU A 233 -16.03 -10.02 -2.94
C GLU A 233 -16.48 -9.45 -1.59
N LYS A 234 -17.56 -10.02 -1.05
CA LYS A 234 -18.09 -9.64 0.25
C LYS A 234 -17.21 -10.19 1.38
N SER A 235 -16.85 -9.35 2.31
CA SER A 235 -16.12 -9.78 3.50
C SER A 235 -16.98 -10.58 4.45
N ARG A 236 -16.36 -11.57 5.08
CA ARG A 236 -16.98 -12.35 6.18
C ARG A 236 -17.06 -11.56 7.48
N GLU A 237 -16.26 -10.51 7.65
CA GLU A 237 -16.27 -9.67 8.86
C GLU A 237 -17.49 -8.74 8.92
N LEU A 238 -18.06 -8.37 7.76
CA LEU A 238 -19.21 -7.48 7.65
C LEU A 238 -20.30 -8.12 6.78
N PRO A 239 -20.88 -9.25 7.19
CA PRO A 239 -21.82 -10.03 6.36
C PRO A 239 -23.11 -9.27 6.02
N ASP A 240 -23.50 -8.29 6.83
CA ASP A 240 -24.71 -7.51 6.62
C ASP A 240 -24.51 -6.29 5.71
N VAL A 241 -23.26 -5.94 5.39
CA VAL A 241 -22.94 -4.84 4.48
C VAL A 241 -22.75 -5.40 3.06
N PRO A 242 -23.55 -4.98 2.05
CA PRO A 242 -23.43 -5.52 0.71
C PRO A 242 -22.11 -5.14 0.03
N ALA A 243 -21.60 -5.98 -0.87
CA ALA A 243 -20.50 -5.63 -1.75
C ALA A 243 -21.02 -4.79 -2.93
N ILE A 244 -20.20 -3.86 -3.43
CA ILE A 244 -20.57 -2.99 -4.56
C ILE A 244 -20.94 -3.79 -5.82
N THR A 245 -20.37 -4.98 -5.97
CA THR A 245 -20.65 -5.90 -7.08
C THR A 245 -22.09 -6.39 -7.11
N GLU A 246 -22.76 -6.44 -5.96
CA GLU A 246 -24.18 -6.84 -5.86
C GLU A 246 -25.12 -5.81 -6.53
N PHE A 247 -24.68 -4.58 -6.71
CA PHE A 247 -25.43 -3.51 -7.37
C PHE A 247 -25.11 -3.37 -8.86
N ALA A 248 -24.15 -4.15 -9.40
CA ALA A 248 -23.77 -4.09 -10.81
C ALA A 248 -24.80 -4.82 -11.71
N GLN A 249 -25.55 -4.07 -12.50
CA GLN A 249 -26.60 -4.57 -13.38
C GLN A 249 -26.06 -4.95 -14.77
N THR A 250 -25.03 -4.25 -15.28
CA THR A 250 -24.50 -4.44 -16.64
C THR A 250 -23.10 -5.04 -16.62
N GLN A 251 -22.70 -5.63 -17.75
CA GLN A 251 -21.34 -6.16 -17.95
C GLN A 251 -20.29 -5.03 -17.89
N ALA A 252 -20.61 -3.87 -18.44
CA ALA A 252 -19.71 -2.70 -18.37
C ALA A 252 -19.44 -2.27 -16.94
N GLN A 253 -20.48 -2.19 -16.09
CA GLN A 253 -20.32 -1.91 -14.67
C GLN A 253 -19.39 -2.93 -14.00
N ARG A 254 -19.58 -4.23 -14.27
CA ARG A 254 -18.73 -5.30 -13.70
C ARG A 254 -17.27 -5.16 -14.13
N GLN A 255 -17.01 -4.82 -15.40
CA GLN A 255 -15.65 -4.61 -15.91
C GLN A 255 -14.97 -3.38 -15.28
N ILE A 256 -15.71 -2.29 -15.13
CA ILE A 256 -15.21 -1.08 -14.43
C ILE A 256 -14.86 -1.40 -12.98
N LEU A 257 -15.76 -2.08 -12.26
CA LEU A 257 -15.51 -2.51 -10.87
C LEU A 257 -14.27 -3.40 -10.78
N LYS A 258 -14.14 -4.39 -11.68
CA LYS A 258 -13.00 -5.30 -11.69
C LYS A 258 -11.70 -4.52 -11.81
N LEU A 259 -11.57 -3.61 -12.79
CA LEU A 259 -10.34 -2.84 -12.99
C LEU A 259 -10.07 -1.89 -11.82
N VAL A 260 -11.07 -1.13 -11.36
CA VAL A 260 -10.90 -0.16 -10.28
C VAL A 260 -10.59 -0.83 -8.94
N LEU A 261 -11.24 -1.94 -8.62
CA LEU A 261 -11.09 -2.61 -7.32
C LEU A 261 -9.89 -3.58 -7.25
N SER A 262 -9.24 -3.91 -8.37
CA SER A 262 -8.01 -4.73 -8.38
C SER A 262 -6.90 -4.17 -7.49
N ARG A 263 -6.89 -2.85 -7.25
CA ARG A 263 -5.96 -2.19 -6.31
C ARG A 263 -6.04 -2.72 -4.87
N GLN A 264 -7.15 -3.35 -4.49
CA GLN A 264 -7.34 -3.91 -3.16
C GLN A 264 -6.35 -5.04 -2.85
N SER A 265 -5.89 -5.76 -3.89
CA SER A 265 -4.88 -6.83 -3.75
C SER A 265 -3.48 -6.31 -3.42
N MET A 266 -3.24 -4.98 -3.45
CA MET A 266 -1.97 -4.38 -3.09
C MET A 266 -2.18 -3.25 -2.05
N ALA A 267 -2.80 -3.59 -0.94
CA ALA A 267 -3.30 -2.61 0.01
C ALA A 267 -2.22 -1.79 0.73
N ARG A 268 -1.07 -2.39 0.97
CA ARG A 268 0.07 -1.77 1.66
C ARG A 268 1.35 -1.94 0.85
N PRO A 269 1.46 -1.29 -0.34
CA PRO A 269 2.57 -1.53 -1.26
C PRO A 269 3.85 -0.81 -0.81
N PHE A 270 4.96 -1.52 -0.95
CA PHE A 270 6.30 -0.99 -0.74
C PHE A 270 7.12 -1.15 -2.02
N ALA A 271 7.86 -0.10 -2.39
CA ALA A 271 8.75 -0.13 -3.54
C ALA A 271 10.01 0.68 -3.30
N ALA A 272 11.07 0.33 -4.03
CA ALA A 272 12.26 1.16 -4.19
C ALA A 272 12.24 1.87 -5.57
N PRO A 273 13.03 2.95 -5.75
CA PRO A 273 13.10 3.66 -7.02
C PRO A 273 13.64 2.76 -8.15
N PRO A 274 13.40 3.13 -9.42
CA PRO A 274 14.01 2.41 -10.55
C PRO A 274 15.53 2.58 -10.57
N GLY A 275 16.25 1.53 -11.02
CA GLY A 275 17.70 1.59 -11.19
C GLY A 275 18.50 1.28 -9.92
N VAL A 276 17.87 0.75 -8.88
CA VAL A 276 18.59 0.14 -7.75
C VAL A 276 19.41 -1.06 -8.27
N PRO A 277 20.68 -1.25 -7.86
CA PRO A 277 21.49 -2.41 -8.22
C PRO A 277 20.75 -3.71 -7.94
N ALA A 278 20.87 -4.69 -8.85
CA ALA A 278 20.06 -5.90 -8.84
C ALA A 278 20.24 -6.72 -7.54
N ASP A 279 21.47 -6.80 -7.03
CA ASP A 279 21.81 -7.49 -5.77
C ASP A 279 21.10 -6.85 -4.55
N ARG A 280 21.05 -5.53 -4.50
CA ARG A 280 20.35 -4.79 -3.43
C ARG A 280 18.83 -4.84 -3.60
N ALA A 281 18.34 -4.80 -4.83
CA ALA A 281 16.92 -4.95 -5.11
C ALA A 281 16.41 -6.33 -4.66
N GLU A 282 17.16 -7.39 -4.95
CA GLU A 282 16.87 -8.76 -4.49
C GLU A 282 16.93 -8.87 -2.96
N ALA A 283 17.97 -8.30 -2.34
CA ALA A 283 18.10 -8.28 -0.88
C ALA A 283 16.91 -7.55 -0.19
N LEU A 284 16.47 -6.43 -0.74
CA LEU A 284 15.30 -5.71 -0.21
C LEU A 284 13.99 -6.51 -0.37
N ARG A 285 13.78 -7.21 -1.50
CA ARG A 285 12.64 -8.12 -1.70
C ARG A 285 12.67 -9.27 -0.70
N ALA A 286 13.83 -9.94 -0.59
CA ALA A 286 14.00 -11.04 0.37
C ALA A 286 13.77 -10.57 1.81
N ALA A 287 14.28 -9.40 2.18
CA ALA A 287 14.08 -8.82 3.50
C ALA A 287 12.60 -8.51 3.77
N PHE A 288 11.85 -8.07 2.74
CA PHE A 288 10.41 -7.85 2.86
C PHE A 288 9.69 -9.16 3.14
N ASP A 289 9.93 -10.19 2.35
CA ASP A 289 9.29 -11.50 2.53
C ASP A 289 9.64 -12.12 3.89
N GLN A 290 10.88 -12.01 4.34
CA GLN A 290 11.32 -12.46 5.67
C GLN A 290 10.65 -11.67 6.79
N THR A 291 10.50 -10.34 6.64
CA THR A 291 9.79 -9.51 7.63
C THR A 291 8.33 -9.93 7.74
N MET A 292 7.66 -10.18 6.62
CA MET A 292 6.26 -10.64 6.63
C MET A 292 6.07 -11.99 7.30
N ALA A 293 7.10 -12.85 7.28
CA ALA A 293 7.11 -14.16 7.92
C ALA A 293 7.65 -14.13 9.38
N ASP A 294 8.23 -13.01 9.82
CA ASP A 294 8.81 -12.88 11.16
C ASP A 294 7.71 -12.90 12.25
N PRO A 295 7.75 -13.89 13.18
CA PRO A 295 6.77 -13.95 14.25
C PRO A 295 6.72 -12.69 15.13
N ALA A 296 7.85 -11.98 15.31
CA ALA A 296 7.90 -10.74 16.10
C ALA A 296 7.16 -9.61 15.38
N PHE A 297 7.37 -9.45 14.07
CA PHE A 297 6.62 -8.51 13.24
C PHE A 297 5.12 -8.83 13.25
N VAL A 298 4.77 -10.09 12.99
CA VAL A 298 3.35 -10.53 12.93
C VAL A 298 2.65 -10.31 14.27
N ALA A 299 3.32 -10.58 15.39
CA ALA A 299 2.76 -10.35 16.73
C ALA A 299 2.53 -8.86 17.00
N GLU A 300 3.50 -8.00 16.66
CA GLU A 300 3.38 -6.56 16.84
C GLU A 300 2.33 -5.95 15.91
N ALA A 301 2.29 -6.37 14.65
CA ALA A 301 1.28 -5.94 13.70
C ALA A 301 -0.14 -6.27 14.20
N ARG A 302 -0.37 -7.50 14.65
CA ARG A 302 -1.66 -7.92 15.24
C ARG A 302 -2.02 -7.12 16.50
N ALA A 303 -1.07 -6.91 17.39
CA ALA A 303 -1.28 -6.09 18.58
C ALA A 303 -1.64 -4.63 18.25
N ALA A 304 -1.14 -4.13 17.10
CA ALA A 304 -1.48 -2.82 16.56
C ALA A 304 -2.76 -2.83 15.69
N GLY A 305 -3.48 -3.95 15.59
CA GLY A 305 -4.68 -4.08 14.77
C GLY A 305 -4.42 -4.06 13.27
N LEU A 306 -3.19 -4.37 12.84
CA LEU A 306 -2.82 -4.43 11.42
C LEU A 306 -2.98 -5.86 10.90
N GLU A 307 -3.52 -5.97 9.70
CA GLU A 307 -3.62 -7.23 8.98
C GLU A 307 -2.28 -7.55 8.29
N VAL A 308 -1.87 -8.81 8.33
CA VAL A 308 -0.69 -9.32 7.63
C VAL A 308 -1.15 -10.46 6.71
N ASN A 309 -1.34 -10.12 5.44
CA ASN A 309 -1.66 -11.05 4.36
C ASN A 309 -0.83 -10.63 3.12
N PRO A 310 0.47 -10.97 3.11
CA PRO A 310 1.41 -10.37 2.20
C PRO A 310 1.23 -10.87 0.76
N VAL A 311 1.52 -9.96 -0.18
CA VAL A 311 1.70 -10.24 -1.60
C VAL A 311 3.15 -9.94 -1.95
N SER A 312 3.87 -10.89 -2.55
CA SER A 312 5.28 -10.72 -2.88
C SER A 312 5.51 -9.65 -3.97
N GLY A 313 6.73 -9.10 -4.06
CA GLY A 313 7.09 -8.17 -5.12
C GLY A 313 6.91 -8.76 -6.52
N ALA A 314 7.23 -10.05 -6.70
CA ALA A 314 7.03 -10.75 -7.97
C ALA A 314 5.54 -10.92 -8.34
N ASP A 315 4.65 -11.12 -7.35
CA ASP A 315 3.21 -11.16 -7.59
C ASP A 315 2.66 -9.79 -7.96
N LEU A 316 3.19 -8.71 -7.35
CA LEU A 316 2.84 -7.34 -7.73
C LEU A 316 3.29 -7.01 -9.14
N ASP A 317 4.50 -7.42 -9.56
CA ASP A 317 4.96 -7.24 -10.93
C ASP A 317 3.99 -7.93 -11.91
N ARG A 318 3.58 -9.19 -11.65
CA ARG A 318 2.59 -9.92 -12.48
C ARG A 318 1.22 -9.24 -12.50
N LEU A 319 0.74 -8.81 -11.35
CA LEU A 319 -0.53 -8.08 -11.24
C LEU A 319 -0.52 -6.82 -12.12
N LEU A 320 0.57 -6.06 -12.08
CA LEU A 320 0.71 -4.86 -12.90
C LEU A 320 0.79 -5.18 -14.40
N ASP A 321 1.52 -6.20 -14.79
CA ASP A 321 1.58 -6.64 -16.19
C ASP A 321 0.18 -6.99 -16.72
N ASP A 322 -0.62 -7.74 -15.93
CA ASP A 322 -2.01 -8.08 -16.28
C ASP A 322 -2.90 -6.83 -16.39
N LEU A 323 -2.76 -5.89 -15.43
CA LEU A 323 -3.54 -4.65 -15.44
C LEU A 323 -3.19 -3.76 -16.64
N TYR A 324 -1.89 -3.64 -16.97
CA TYR A 324 -1.44 -2.84 -18.11
C TYR A 324 -1.71 -3.50 -19.47
N ALA A 325 -2.01 -4.81 -19.48
CA ALA A 325 -2.51 -5.53 -20.65
C ALA A 325 -4.03 -5.36 -20.89
N THR A 326 -4.74 -4.63 -20.00
CA THR A 326 -6.18 -4.37 -20.14
C THR A 326 -6.50 -3.69 -21.48
N PRO A 327 -7.51 -4.18 -22.25
CA PRO A 327 -7.86 -3.60 -23.53
C PRO A 327 -8.09 -2.08 -23.47
N PRO A 328 -7.59 -1.31 -24.47
CA PRO A 328 -7.67 0.15 -24.47
C PRO A 328 -9.09 0.72 -24.33
N GLN A 329 -10.10 0.01 -24.84
CA GLN A 329 -11.51 0.41 -24.72
C GLN A 329 -11.98 0.41 -23.25
N ILE A 330 -11.66 -0.64 -22.49
CA ILE A 330 -11.99 -0.73 -21.06
C ILE A 330 -11.24 0.35 -20.26
N VAL A 331 -9.98 0.56 -20.59
CA VAL A 331 -9.17 1.64 -19.98
C VAL A 331 -9.81 3.00 -20.25
N ALA A 332 -10.29 3.27 -21.48
CA ALA A 332 -10.95 4.52 -21.83
C ALA A 332 -12.26 4.72 -21.06
N GLU A 333 -13.07 3.67 -20.90
CA GLU A 333 -14.30 3.69 -20.10
C GLU A 333 -14.00 4.03 -18.65
N VAL A 334 -13.01 3.37 -18.03
CA VAL A 334 -12.61 3.64 -16.64
C VAL A 334 -12.08 5.07 -16.51
N ARG A 335 -11.23 5.55 -17.44
CA ARG A 335 -10.76 6.95 -17.45
C ARG A 335 -11.91 7.95 -17.48
N ALA A 336 -12.93 7.70 -18.30
CA ALA A 336 -14.10 8.58 -18.37
C ALA A 336 -14.90 8.60 -17.06
N VAL A 337 -14.93 7.47 -16.33
CA VAL A 337 -15.60 7.35 -15.03
C VAL A 337 -14.87 8.13 -13.94
N ILE A 338 -13.53 8.04 -13.88
CA ILE A 338 -12.73 8.60 -12.79
C ILE A 338 -12.11 9.98 -13.09
N ALA A 339 -12.37 10.55 -14.28
CA ALA A 339 -11.82 11.85 -14.68
C ALA A 339 -12.16 12.96 -13.65
N PRO A 340 -11.26 13.92 -13.35
CA PRO A 340 -11.48 14.97 -12.35
C PRO A 340 -12.74 15.83 -12.61
N GLY A 341 -13.09 16.08 -13.87
CA GLY A 341 -14.34 16.75 -14.26
C GLY A 341 -15.60 15.92 -13.97
N ALA A 342 -15.46 14.64 -13.65
CA ALA A 342 -16.55 13.78 -13.25
C ALA A 342 -17.04 14.06 -11.82
N ILE A 343 -16.21 14.69 -11.02
CA ILE A 343 -16.43 14.94 -9.57
C ILE A 343 -16.99 16.35 -9.33
N ALA A 344 -16.64 17.31 -10.20
CA ALA A 344 -16.87 18.73 -9.97
C ALA A 344 -18.25 19.27 -10.44
N LYS A 345 -19.11 18.47 -11.09
CA LYS A 345 -20.46 18.89 -11.54
C LYS A 345 -21.55 18.17 -10.80
#